data_cbb6f06b61bd1ef312b79b9ea4b70d6c
#
_entry.id   cbb6f06b61bd1ef312b79b9ea4b70d6c
#
_cell.length_a   1.000
_cell.length_b   1.000
_cell.length_c   1.000
_cell.angle_alpha   90.00
_cell.angle_beta   90.00
_cell.angle_gamma   90.00
#
_symmetry.space_group_name_H-M   'P 1'
#
loop_
_entity.id
_entity.type
_entity.pdbx_description
1 polymer ?
#
loop_
_entity_poly.entity_id
_entity_poly.type
_entity_poly.pdbx_seq_one_letter_code
_entity_poly.pdbx_strand_id
1 'polypeptide(L)'
;MDDTSSTSEKSDECIFCLIVEGRRDAAVVYEDDAMMVFMDKYPISNGHTLVIPKRHHTTILDMESKDVCMLFALTHRVAKAVVDALNAQGFSIAQNNGKVAHQVVPHVHVHIVPRYIDEDRGRWPSRRTATMEELRSVAERIREHLLKDRADTMDVELITD
;
A
#
# COMPACT_ATOMS: atom_id res chain seq x y z
N MET A 1 -37.85 6.98 10.38
CA MET A 1 -37.78 6.99 8.92
C MET A 1 -36.33 6.91 8.52
N ASP A 2 -36.02 5.81 8.02
CA ASP A 2 -34.72 5.16 7.92
C ASP A 2 -33.89 5.73 6.78
N ASP A 3 -32.70 6.24 7.10
CA ASP A 3 -31.69 6.59 6.10
C ASP A 3 -30.59 5.52 6.09
N THR A 4 -30.87 4.40 5.42
CA THR A 4 -29.95 3.27 5.25
C THR A 4 -29.43 3.12 3.82
N SER A 5 -29.47 4.17 2.99
CA SER A 5 -29.18 4.04 1.55
C SER A 5 -27.85 4.62 1.04
N SER A 6 -26.92 5.06 1.93
CA SER A 6 -25.74 5.81 1.43
C SER A 6 -24.41 5.05 1.38
N THR A 7 -24.35 3.80 1.79
CA THR A 7 -23.07 3.04 1.87
C THR A 7 -22.76 2.13 0.68
N SER A 8 -23.77 1.72 -0.10
CA SER A 8 -23.57 0.79 -1.22
C SER A 8 -23.17 1.47 -2.54
N GLU A 9 -23.62 2.70 -2.78
CA GLU A 9 -23.34 3.41 -4.04
C GLU A 9 -21.90 3.93 -4.14
N LYS A 10 -21.24 4.21 -2.99
CA LYS A 10 -19.83 4.68 -2.95
C LYS A 10 -18.80 3.60 -3.18
N SER A 11 -19.11 2.35 -2.90
CA SER A 11 -18.17 1.23 -3.08
C SER A 11 -18.04 0.84 -4.56
N ASP A 12 -19.10 0.93 -5.34
CA ASP A 12 -19.09 0.53 -6.76
C ASP A 12 -18.26 1.47 -7.65
N GLU A 13 -18.02 2.70 -7.25
CA GLU A 13 -17.21 3.67 -7.98
C GLU A 13 -15.74 3.74 -7.50
N CYS A 14 -15.41 3.21 -6.30
CA CYS A 14 -14.08 3.26 -5.74
C CYS A 14 -13.18 2.17 -6.33
N ILE A 15 -12.16 2.58 -7.08
CA ILE A 15 -11.22 1.65 -7.72
C ILE A 15 -10.51 0.73 -6.70
N PHE A 16 -10.21 1.20 -5.48
CA PHE A 16 -9.58 0.37 -4.46
C PHE A 16 -10.57 -0.61 -3.82
N CYS A 17 -11.83 -0.23 -3.64
CA CYS A 17 -12.88 -1.17 -3.25
C CYS A 17 -13.04 -2.30 -4.29
N LEU A 18 -13.01 -1.97 -5.59
CA LEU A 18 -13.06 -2.96 -6.66
C LEU A 18 -11.87 -3.93 -6.64
N ILE A 19 -10.68 -3.44 -6.28
CA ILE A 19 -9.49 -4.29 -6.10
C ILE A 19 -9.68 -5.21 -4.90
N VAL A 20 -10.13 -4.69 -3.76
CA VAL A 20 -10.40 -5.48 -2.55
C VAL A 20 -11.43 -6.59 -2.80
N GLU A 21 -12.44 -6.30 -3.59
CA GLU A 21 -13.49 -7.25 -3.98
C GLU A 21 -13.06 -8.25 -5.08
N GLY A 22 -11.86 -8.13 -5.63
CA GLY A 22 -11.38 -8.96 -6.74
C GLY A 22 -12.04 -8.67 -8.10
N ARG A 23 -12.75 -7.55 -8.21
CA ARG A 23 -13.43 -7.09 -9.44
C ARG A 23 -12.50 -6.28 -10.35
N ARG A 24 -11.34 -5.91 -9.85
CA ARG A 24 -10.28 -5.23 -10.60
C ARG A 24 -8.94 -5.83 -10.26
N ASP A 25 -8.13 -6.08 -11.29
CA ASP A 25 -6.82 -6.70 -11.16
C ASP A 25 -5.80 -5.78 -10.51
N ALA A 26 -4.95 -6.34 -9.64
CA ALA A 26 -3.83 -5.67 -9.01
C ALA A 26 -2.71 -6.68 -8.71
N ALA A 27 -1.47 -6.21 -8.66
CA ALA A 27 -0.33 -7.02 -8.25
C ALA A 27 -0.23 -6.98 -6.72
N VAL A 28 -0.89 -7.93 -6.05
CA VAL A 28 -1.01 -8.00 -4.59
C VAL A 28 0.29 -8.50 -3.98
N VAL A 29 0.79 -7.78 -2.96
CA VAL A 29 1.95 -8.14 -2.14
C VAL A 29 1.53 -8.88 -0.87
N TYR A 30 0.51 -8.37 -0.18
CA TYR A 30 0.01 -8.89 1.09
C TYR A 30 -1.47 -8.60 1.25
N GLU A 31 -2.15 -9.48 1.96
CA GLU A 31 -3.55 -9.32 2.29
C GLU A 31 -3.87 -10.04 3.61
N ASP A 32 -4.63 -9.39 4.49
CA ASP A 32 -5.27 -9.99 5.64
C ASP A 32 -6.75 -9.56 5.73
N ASP A 33 -7.41 -9.80 6.85
CA ASP A 33 -8.84 -9.45 7.01
C ASP A 33 -9.11 -7.95 6.97
N ALA A 34 -8.14 -7.13 7.36
CA ALA A 34 -8.31 -5.68 7.54
C ALA A 34 -7.57 -4.82 6.49
N MET A 35 -6.45 -5.31 5.97
CA MET A 35 -5.52 -4.54 5.15
C MET A 35 -5.19 -5.25 3.85
N MET A 36 -4.79 -4.48 2.84
CA MET A 36 -4.28 -4.98 1.58
C MET A 36 -3.08 -4.15 1.13
N VAL A 37 -2.12 -4.80 0.51
CA VAL A 37 -0.90 -4.19 -0.05
C VAL A 37 -0.77 -4.61 -1.50
N PHE A 38 -0.63 -3.66 -2.41
CA PHE A 38 -0.45 -3.93 -3.84
C PHE A 38 0.41 -2.88 -4.51
N MET A 39 0.92 -3.20 -5.70
CA MET A 39 1.77 -2.30 -6.48
C MET A 39 0.95 -1.18 -7.12
N ASP A 40 1.48 0.04 -7.12
CA ASP A 40 0.90 1.14 -7.88
C ASP A 40 1.04 0.87 -9.39
N LYS A 41 -0.08 0.92 -10.11
CA LYS A 41 -0.12 0.71 -11.56
C LYS A 41 0.64 1.80 -12.35
N TYR A 42 0.74 2.98 -11.77
CA TYR A 42 1.45 4.14 -12.33
C TYR A 42 2.59 4.55 -11.39
N PRO A 43 3.64 3.73 -11.28
CA PRO A 43 4.65 3.92 -10.26
C PRO A 43 5.47 5.17 -10.51
N ILE A 44 5.81 5.84 -9.41
CA ILE A 44 6.79 6.94 -9.38
C ILE A 44 8.20 6.39 -9.60
N SER A 45 8.47 5.27 -8.95
CA SER A 45 9.72 4.51 -9.10
C SER A 45 9.43 3.02 -9.09
N ASN A 46 10.41 2.22 -9.49
CA ASN A 46 10.29 0.77 -9.43
C ASN A 46 10.09 0.31 -7.97
N GLY A 47 8.99 -0.37 -7.70
CA GLY A 47 8.62 -0.82 -6.36
C GLY A 47 7.66 0.10 -5.60
N HIS A 48 7.10 1.12 -6.24
CA HIS A 48 6.06 1.96 -5.65
C HIS A 48 4.88 1.10 -5.20
N THR A 49 4.67 1.03 -3.91
CA THR A 49 3.71 0.15 -3.25
C THR A 49 2.66 0.97 -2.50
N LEU A 50 1.43 0.48 -2.46
CA LEU A 50 0.31 1.06 -1.74
C LEU A 50 -0.12 0.14 -0.60
N VAL A 51 -0.38 0.72 0.58
CA VAL A 51 -0.95 0.05 1.74
C VAL A 51 -2.32 0.67 2.02
N ILE A 52 -3.37 -0.12 2.03
CA ILE A 52 -4.74 0.35 2.21
C ILE A 52 -5.49 -0.44 3.28
N PRO A 53 -6.44 0.17 4.01
CA PRO A 53 -7.47 -0.56 4.71
C PRO A 53 -8.44 -1.16 3.68
N LYS A 54 -8.92 -2.39 3.90
CA LYS A 54 -9.95 -2.99 3.04
C LYS A 54 -11.29 -2.27 3.16
N ARG A 55 -11.63 -1.86 4.38
CA ARG A 55 -12.82 -1.03 4.60
C ARG A 55 -12.62 0.34 3.98
N HIS A 56 -13.65 0.82 3.29
CA HIS A 56 -13.62 2.14 2.67
C HIS A 56 -13.63 3.25 3.72
N HIS A 57 -12.60 4.07 3.70
CA HIS A 57 -12.50 5.34 4.42
C HIS A 57 -11.98 6.39 3.43
N THR A 58 -12.65 7.52 3.32
CA THR A 58 -12.25 8.57 2.36
C THR A 58 -10.94 9.22 2.81
N THR A 59 -10.84 9.59 4.09
CA THR A 59 -9.65 10.18 4.69
C THR A 59 -9.26 9.46 5.97
N ILE A 60 -8.04 9.71 6.45
CA ILE A 60 -7.55 9.12 7.70
C ILE A 60 -8.38 9.56 8.92
N LEU A 61 -9.09 10.69 8.82
CA LEU A 61 -9.96 11.19 9.89
C LEU A 61 -11.23 10.35 10.07
N ASP A 62 -11.60 9.55 9.07
CA ASP A 62 -12.75 8.64 9.12
C ASP A 62 -12.41 7.30 9.79
N MET A 63 -11.13 7.06 10.10
CA MET A 63 -10.64 5.81 10.69
C MET A 63 -10.60 5.90 12.22
N GLU A 64 -10.80 4.77 12.87
CA GLU A 64 -10.48 4.64 14.30
C GLU A 64 -8.95 4.65 14.52
N SER A 65 -8.50 5.20 15.64
CA SER A 65 -7.06 5.32 15.95
C SER A 65 -6.32 3.98 15.93
N LYS A 66 -6.96 2.91 16.37
CA LYS A 66 -6.37 1.56 16.33
C LYS A 66 -6.09 1.10 14.89
N ASP A 67 -7.00 1.41 13.95
CA ASP A 67 -6.86 1.02 12.55
C ASP A 67 -5.78 1.86 11.86
N VAL A 68 -5.65 3.13 12.24
CA VAL A 68 -4.52 3.99 11.83
C VAL A 68 -3.19 3.40 12.31
N CYS A 69 -3.11 2.97 13.58
CA CYS A 69 -1.91 2.31 14.11
C CYS A 69 -1.57 1.03 13.34
N MET A 70 -2.56 0.20 13.04
CA MET A 70 -2.37 -1.03 12.27
C MET A 70 -1.90 -0.74 10.84
N LEU A 71 -2.49 0.26 10.18
CA LEU A 71 -2.10 0.70 8.84
C LEU A 71 -0.63 1.11 8.79
N PHE A 72 -0.17 1.93 9.73
CA PHE A 72 1.22 2.40 9.76
C PHE A 72 2.21 1.35 10.27
N ALA A 73 1.81 0.46 11.17
CA ALA A 73 2.62 -0.70 11.56
C ALA A 73 2.88 -1.62 10.37
N LEU A 74 1.86 -1.91 9.56
CA LEU A 74 2.03 -2.67 8.32
C LEU A 74 2.87 -1.91 7.29
N THR A 75 2.65 -0.60 7.15
CA THR A 75 3.47 0.26 6.26
C THR A 75 4.96 0.17 6.60
N HIS A 76 5.32 0.22 7.88
CA HIS A 76 6.71 0.06 8.34
C HIS A 76 7.31 -1.28 7.90
N ARG A 77 6.62 -2.39 8.12
CA ARG A 77 7.07 -3.73 7.71
C ARG A 77 7.22 -3.85 6.20
N VAL A 78 6.24 -3.35 5.44
CA VAL A 78 6.28 -3.38 3.98
C VAL A 78 7.41 -2.52 3.44
N ALA A 79 7.63 -1.33 4.01
CA ALA A 79 8.74 -0.45 3.62
C ALA A 79 10.09 -1.14 3.76
N LYS A 80 10.32 -1.86 4.89
CA LYS A 80 11.53 -2.66 5.08
C LYS A 80 11.67 -3.72 3.98
N ALA A 81 10.62 -4.48 3.71
CA ALA A 81 10.64 -5.51 2.67
C ALA A 81 10.89 -4.92 1.26
N VAL A 82 10.32 -3.76 0.95
CA VAL A 82 10.56 -3.05 -0.33
C VAL A 82 12.02 -2.64 -0.47
N VAL A 83 12.58 -2.03 0.56
CA VAL A 83 13.99 -1.59 0.56
C VAL A 83 14.93 -2.77 0.39
N ASP A 84 14.72 -3.84 1.16
CA ASP A 84 15.59 -5.03 1.15
C ASP A 84 15.45 -5.80 -0.19
N ALA A 85 14.23 -5.99 -0.69
CA ALA A 85 13.99 -6.71 -1.94
C ALA A 85 14.56 -6.01 -3.17
N LEU A 86 14.57 -4.68 -3.18
CA LEU A 86 14.92 -3.87 -4.36
C LEU A 86 16.27 -3.16 -4.23
N ASN A 87 16.97 -3.31 -3.12
CA ASN A 87 18.22 -2.60 -2.81
C ASN A 87 18.09 -1.09 -2.95
N ALA A 88 16.96 -0.53 -2.49
CA ALA A 88 16.74 0.91 -2.52
C ALA A 88 17.65 1.63 -1.51
N GLN A 89 18.20 2.78 -1.89
CA GLN A 89 19.09 3.57 -1.03
C GLN A 89 18.33 4.54 -0.12
N GLY A 90 17.05 4.70 -0.36
CA GLY A 90 16.13 5.49 0.45
C GLY A 90 14.69 5.21 0.05
N PHE A 91 13.76 5.78 0.76
CA PHE A 91 12.33 5.68 0.43
C PHE A 91 11.55 6.86 1.02
N SER A 92 10.41 7.15 0.41
CA SER A 92 9.46 8.15 0.91
C SER A 92 8.15 7.45 1.30
N ILE A 93 7.56 7.90 2.38
CA ILE A 93 6.19 7.52 2.78
C ILE A 93 5.32 8.77 2.67
N ALA A 94 4.17 8.66 2.01
CA ALA A 94 3.21 9.75 1.87
C ALA A 94 1.79 9.23 2.04
N GLN A 95 0.95 9.98 2.74
CA GLN A 95 -0.47 9.76 2.88
C GLN A 95 -1.19 11.09 2.72
N ASN A 96 -2.08 11.19 1.74
CA ASN A 96 -2.74 12.43 1.35
C ASN A 96 -4.25 12.35 1.66
N ASN A 97 -4.80 13.44 2.18
CA ASN A 97 -6.21 13.53 2.56
C ASN A 97 -6.86 14.74 1.88
N GLY A 98 -7.79 14.47 0.98
CA GLY A 98 -8.51 15.47 0.20
C GLY A 98 -7.82 15.88 -1.10
N LYS A 99 -8.59 16.35 -2.06
CA LYS A 99 -8.11 16.72 -3.41
C LYS A 99 -7.06 17.83 -3.39
N VAL A 100 -7.21 18.82 -2.52
CA VAL A 100 -6.25 19.93 -2.38
C VAL A 100 -4.88 19.47 -1.83
N ALA A 101 -4.83 18.31 -1.20
CA ALA A 101 -3.62 17.64 -0.74
C ALA A 101 -3.17 16.51 -1.69
N HIS A 102 -3.62 16.54 -2.95
CA HIS A 102 -3.27 15.57 -3.99
C HIS A 102 -3.74 14.12 -3.75
N GLN A 103 -4.80 13.92 -2.97
CA GLN A 103 -5.47 12.62 -2.90
C GLN A 103 -6.27 12.40 -4.19
N VAL A 104 -5.79 11.51 -5.06
CA VAL A 104 -6.43 11.20 -6.34
C VAL A 104 -7.57 10.19 -6.15
N VAL A 105 -7.35 9.13 -5.39
CA VAL A 105 -8.36 8.13 -5.07
C VAL A 105 -8.94 8.41 -3.69
N PRO A 106 -10.26 8.62 -3.54
CA PRO A 106 -10.89 8.95 -2.26
C PRO A 106 -11.10 7.70 -1.38
N HIS A 107 -10.02 6.99 -1.12
CA HIS A 107 -9.89 5.84 -0.25
C HIS A 107 -8.52 5.93 0.41
N VAL A 108 -8.44 5.82 1.73
CA VAL A 108 -7.18 5.94 2.46
C VAL A 108 -6.12 5.00 1.88
N HIS A 109 -4.97 5.53 1.53
CA HIS A 109 -3.84 4.76 1.08
C HIS A 109 -2.52 5.44 1.46
N VAL A 110 -1.55 4.62 1.80
CA VAL A 110 -0.19 5.06 2.11
C VAL A 110 0.72 4.65 0.96
N HIS A 111 1.42 5.62 0.39
CA HIS A 111 2.45 5.39 -0.61
C HIS A 111 3.77 5.03 0.05
N ILE A 112 4.40 3.97 -0.42
CA ILE A 112 5.81 3.65 -0.18
C ILE A 112 6.54 3.77 -1.50
N VAL A 113 7.42 4.74 -1.62
CA VAL A 113 8.14 5.07 -2.87
C VAL A 113 9.62 4.85 -2.64
N PRO A 114 10.20 3.73 -3.08
CA PRO A 114 11.64 3.52 -2.99
C PRO A 114 12.39 4.52 -3.87
N ARG A 115 13.61 4.87 -3.43
CA ARG A 115 14.46 5.85 -4.12
C ARG A 115 15.82 5.25 -4.40
N TYR A 116 16.35 5.56 -5.56
CA TYR A 116 17.61 5.03 -6.07
C TYR A 116 18.60 6.17 -6.37
N ILE A 117 19.89 5.91 -6.19
CA ILE A 117 20.95 6.94 -6.36
C ILE A 117 20.94 7.52 -7.77
N ASP A 118 20.68 6.69 -8.77
CA ASP A 118 20.71 7.06 -10.19
C ASP A 118 19.40 7.71 -10.69
N GLU A 119 18.42 7.92 -9.80
CA GLU A 119 17.21 8.64 -10.16
C GLU A 119 17.45 10.15 -10.30
N ASP A 120 16.78 10.74 -11.28
CA ASP A 120 16.73 12.21 -11.43
C ASP A 120 16.02 12.86 -10.24
N ARG A 121 16.80 13.36 -9.28
CA ARG A 121 16.33 13.96 -8.03
C ARG A 121 15.58 15.28 -8.22
N GLY A 122 15.62 15.85 -9.42
CA GLY A 122 15.08 17.18 -9.70
C GLY A 122 13.60 17.24 -10.07
N ARG A 123 12.97 16.10 -10.29
CA ARG A 123 11.58 16.04 -10.72
C ARG A 123 10.72 15.15 -9.80
N TRP A 124 9.82 15.77 -9.08
CA TRP A 124 8.64 15.09 -8.54
C TRP A 124 7.73 14.73 -9.73
N PRO A 125 7.15 13.59 -9.73
CA PRO A 125 7.64 12.49 -10.54
C PRO A 125 6.87 12.40 -11.82
N SER A 126 7.54 12.12 -12.91
CA SER A 126 6.87 11.54 -14.05
C SER A 126 6.45 10.11 -13.69
N ARG A 127 5.15 9.88 -13.47
CA ARG A 127 4.61 8.54 -13.36
C ARG A 127 4.75 7.83 -14.69
N ARG A 128 5.27 6.60 -14.68
CA ARG A 128 5.29 5.72 -15.86
C ARG A 128 4.15 4.73 -15.80
N THR A 129 3.79 4.14 -16.91
CA THR A 129 2.91 2.97 -16.96
C THR A 129 3.77 1.72 -16.85
N ALA A 130 3.45 0.85 -15.88
CA ALA A 130 4.06 -0.48 -15.76
C ALA A 130 3.09 -1.56 -16.26
N THR A 131 3.63 -2.62 -16.85
CA THR A 131 2.83 -3.78 -17.21
C THR A 131 2.47 -4.60 -15.98
N MET A 132 1.37 -5.35 -16.04
CA MET A 132 0.99 -6.25 -14.93
C MET A 132 2.03 -7.34 -14.67
N GLU A 133 2.74 -7.77 -15.68
CA GLU A 133 3.83 -8.74 -15.55
C GLU A 133 5.00 -8.16 -14.75
N GLU A 134 5.44 -6.94 -15.07
CA GLU A 134 6.46 -6.22 -14.30
C GLU A 134 6.03 -6.04 -12.84
N LEU A 135 4.80 -5.57 -12.61
CA LEU A 135 4.27 -5.35 -11.27
C LEU A 135 4.19 -6.63 -10.44
N ARG A 136 3.75 -7.73 -11.03
CA ARG A 136 3.68 -9.04 -10.35
C ARG A 136 5.06 -9.60 -10.02
N SER A 137 6.02 -9.44 -10.90
CA SER A 137 7.41 -9.85 -10.67
C SER A 137 8.02 -9.09 -9.46
N VAL A 138 7.79 -7.79 -9.37
CA VAL A 138 8.27 -6.97 -8.25
C VAL A 138 7.50 -7.32 -6.96
N ALA A 139 6.19 -7.49 -7.03
CA ALA A 139 5.35 -7.89 -5.89
C ALA A 139 5.82 -9.22 -5.27
N GLU A 140 6.18 -10.20 -6.10
CA GLU A 140 6.70 -11.49 -5.63
C GLU A 140 7.99 -11.34 -4.83
N ARG A 141 8.95 -10.57 -5.34
CA ARG A 141 10.21 -10.29 -4.64
C ARG A 141 9.98 -9.63 -3.27
N ILE A 142 9.07 -8.66 -3.20
CA ILE A 142 8.72 -7.98 -1.94
C ILE A 142 8.04 -8.96 -0.98
N ARG A 143 7.12 -9.77 -1.48
CA ARG A 143 6.40 -10.79 -0.67
C ARG A 143 7.37 -11.78 -0.02
N GLU A 144 8.35 -12.28 -0.77
CA GLU A 144 9.36 -13.20 -0.24
C GLU A 144 10.12 -12.59 0.95
N HIS A 145 10.49 -11.31 0.87
CA HIS A 145 11.18 -10.61 1.96
C HIS A 145 10.25 -10.35 3.16
N LEU A 146 9.01 -10.01 2.90
CA LEU A 146 8.00 -9.80 3.97
C LEU A 146 7.71 -11.09 4.76
N LEU A 147 7.73 -12.24 4.10
CA LEU A 147 7.54 -13.55 4.76
C LEU A 147 8.76 -13.97 5.58
N LYS A 148 9.99 -13.71 5.12
CA LYS A 148 11.23 -13.98 5.87
C LYS A 148 11.27 -13.18 7.17
N ASP A 149 10.98 -11.89 7.11
CA ASP A 149 10.98 -11.01 8.30
C ASP A 149 9.98 -11.49 9.38
N ARG A 150 8.88 -12.11 8.98
CA ARG A 150 7.90 -12.71 9.90
C ARG A 150 8.40 -13.98 10.57
N ALA A 151 9.14 -14.81 9.85
CA ALA A 151 9.74 -16.03 10.40
C ALA A 151 10.82 -15.70 11.44
N ASP A 152 11.71 -14.75 11.14
CA ASP A 152 12.77 -14.30 12.04
C ASP A 152 12.22 -13.69 13.34
N THR A 153 11.06 -13.00 13.28
CA THR A 153 10.40 -12.42 14.46
C THR A 153 9.76 -13.50 15.36
N MET A 154 9.21 -14.55 14.76
CA MET A 154 8.62 -15.67 15.52
C MET A 154 9.68 -16.51 16.24
N ASP A 155 10.86 -16.68 15.65
CA ASP A 155 11.95 -17.42 16.27
C ASP A 155 12.54 -16.70 17.51
N VAL A 156 12.47 -15.37 17.55
CA VAL A 156 12.93 -14.57 18.71
C VAL A 156 11.94 -14.66 19.88
N GLU A 157 10.63 -14.73 19.63
CA GLU A 157 9.63 -14.88 20.69
C GLU A 157 9.69 -16.25 21.40
N LEU A 158 10.18 -17.29 20.71
CA LEU A 158 10.36 -18.63 21.28
C LEU A 158 11.61 -18.80 22.18
N ILE A 159 12.51 -17.82 22.19
CA ILE A 159 13.76 -17.86 22.97
C ILE A 159 13.65 -17.10 24.31
N THR A 160 12.55 -16.37 24.53
CA THR A 160 12.37 -15.50 25.71
C THR A 160 11.43 -16.04 26.79
N ASP A 161 11.04 -17.33 26.75
CA ASP A 161 10.31 -18.02 27.84
C ASP A 161 11.25 -18.90 28.70
#